data_1591bbc49795d16a9f085cde6930cd40
#
_entry.id   1591bbc49795d16a9f085cde6930cd40
#
_cell.length_a   1.000
_cell.length_b   1.000
_cell.length_c   1.000
_cell.angle_alpha   90.00
_cell.angle_beta   90.00
_cell.angle_gamma   90.00
#
_symmetry.space_group_name_H-M   'P 1'
#
loop_
_entity.id
_entity.type
_entity.pdbx_description
1 polymer ?
#
loop_
_entity_poly.entity_id
_entity_poly.type
_entity_poly.pdbx_seq_one_letter_code
_entity_poly.pdbx_strand_id
1 'polypeptide(L)'
;MTRNIHAALAAAGLLALGGCAQNGAPPDTSADVAAMHDATDQWVAAYNAGDVDKIVAMYADDAIMMPPDSTSLKGHEAMKAYLASNIAATKGGGFGFALDSDSAAVTGDSGWHSGTFHVTDSKGATAATGKYVEVWHKADGKWLMVRDIWNNDPAPSAAPAATPAAAPPKK
;
A
#
# COMPACT_ATOMS: atom_id res chain seq x y z
N MET A 1 18.27 -80.74 37.72
CA MET A 1 17.92 -80.15 36.40
C MET A 1 16.92 -79.04 36.67
N THR A 2 17.42 -77.82 36.81
CA THR A 2 16.56 -76.59 37.07
C THR A 2 16.80 -75.57 35.99
N ARG A 3 15.81 -75.33 35.17
CA ARG A 3 15.80 -74.33 34.07
C ARG A 3 15.38 -72.97 34.61
N ASN A 4 16.34 -72.01 34.59
CA ASN A 4 16.05 -70.61 34.89
C ASN A 4 15.48 -69.95 33.65
N ILE A 5 14.26 -69.38 33.79
CA ILE A 5 13.61 -68.55 32.77
C ILE A 5 13.87 -67.10 33.15
N HIS A 6 14.67 -66.40 32.30
CA HIS A 6 14.86 -64.94 32.44
C HIS A 6 13.74 -64.22 31.74
N ALA A 7 12.94 -63.49 32.49
CA ALA A 7 11.93 -62.58 31.99
C ALA A 7 12.61 -61.23 31.61
N ALA A 8 12.59 -60.89 30.34
CA ALA A 8 13.06 -59.58 29.86
C ALA A 8 11.90 -58.58 29.99
N LEU A 9 12.05 -57.55 30.84
CA LEU A 9 11.17 -56.40 30.88
C LEU A 9 11.55 -55.47 29.73
N ALA A 10 10.63 -55.28 28.78
CA ALA A 10 10.72 -54.23 27.77
C ALA A 10 10.12 -52.94 28.38
N ALA A 11 10.95 -51.96 28.64
CA ALA A 11 10.51 -50.63 29.03
C ALA A 11 10.15 -49.85 27.77
N ALA A 12 8.85 -49.60 27.54
CA ALA A 12 8.36 -48.73 26.49
C ALA A 12 8.50 -47.24 26.96
N GLY A 13 9.50 -46.55 26.40
CA GLY A 13 9.65 -45.11 26.63
C GLY A 13 8.60 -44.33 25.82
N LEU A 14 7.65 -43.71 26.49
CA LEU A 14 6.80 -42.68 25.88
C LEU A 14 7.64 -41.41 25.67
N LEU A 15 7.99 -41.12 24.42
CA LEU A 15 8.45 -39.81 23.99
C LEU A 15 7.25 -38.87 23.97
N ALA A 16 7.07 -38.09 25.03
CA ALA A 16 6.15 -36.94 25.01
C ALA A 16 6.75 -35.85 24.10
N LEU A 17 6.25 -35.76 22.88
CA LEU A 17 6.44 -34.60 22.02
C LEU A 17 5.67 -33.43 22.63
N GLY A 18 6.29 -32.73 23.56
CA GLY A 18 5.84 -31.43 24.05
C GLY A 18 5.96 -30.41 22.93
N GLY A 19 4.91 -30.28 22.13
CA GLY A 19 4.77 -29.15 21.21
C GLY A 19 4.65 -27.88 22.04
N CYS A 20 5.69 -27.06 22.08
CA CYS A 20 5.61 -25.69 22.58
C CYS A 20 4.70 -24.91 21.64
N ALA A 21 3.38 -24.91 21.89
CA ALA A 21 2.52 -23.86 21.37
C ALA A 21 2.95 -22.57 22.07
N GLN A 22 3.71 -21.75 21.37
CA GLN A 22 4.00 -20.39 21.83
C GLN A 22 2.70 -19.59 21.69
N ASN A 23 1.87 -19.61 22.76
CA ASN A 23 0.74 -18.72 22.92
C ASN A 23 1.23 -17.33 23.37
N GLY A 24 2.18 -16.75 22.63
CA GLY A 24 2.53 -15.34 22.76
C GLY A 24 1.44 -14.50 22.08
N ALA A 25 1.04 -13.39 22.69
CA ALA A 25 0.24 -12.40 21.98
C ALA A 25 0.99 -12.00 20.69
N PRO A 26 0.26 -11.69 19.59
CA PRO A 26 0.92 -11.16 18.40
C PRO A 26 1.81 -9.96 18.76
N PRO A 27 2.96 -9.78 18.11
CA PRO A 27 3.81 -8.63 18.37
C PRO A 27 3.04 -7.33 18.12
N ASP A 28 3.26 -6.34 18.96
CA ASP A 28 2.70 -5.00 18.76
C ASP A 28 3.43 -4.33 17.58
N THR A 29 2.71 -4.10 16.49
CA THR A 29 3.22 -3.49 15.26
C THR A 29 2.76 -2.03 15.08
N SER A 30 2.15 -1.44 16.11
CA SER A 30 1.57 -0.08 16.04
C SER A 30 2.59 0.99 15.66
N ALA A 31 3.80 0.89 16.20
CA ALA A 31 4.89 1.82 15.87
C ALA A 31 5.36 1.71 14.41
N ASP A 32 5.39 0.49 13.87
CA ASP A 32 5.77 0.25 12.48
C ASP A 32 4.68 0.73 11.51
N VAL A 33 3.41 0.51 11.85
CA VAL A 33 2.27 1.07 11.10
C VAL A 33 2.32 2.59 11.11
N ALA A 34 2.55 3.22 12.25
CA ALA A 34 2.69 4.67 12.34
C ALA A 34 3.86 5.19 11.49
N ALA A 35 5.00 4.49 11.48
CA ALA A 35 6.15 4.88 10.66
C ALA A 35 5.88 4.79 9.15
N MET A 36 5.07 3.82 8.69
CA MET A 36 4.63 3.75 7.29
C MET A 36 3.67 4.90 6.94
N HIS A 37 2.72 5.23 7.82
CA HIS A 37 1.84 6.39 7.63
C HIS A 37 2.64 7.70 7.56
N ASP A 38 3.57 7.92 8.47
CA ASP A 38 4.45 9.09 8.45
C ASP A 38 5.27 9.19 7.15
N ALA A 39 5.73 8.05 6.63
CA ALA A 39 6.44 8.01 5.34
C ALA A 39 5.52 8.38 4.18
N THR A 40 4.28 7.89 4.15
CA THR A 40 3.27 8.24 3.15
C THR A 40 2.92 9.74 3.21
N ASP A 41 2.74 10.31 4.39
CA ASP A 41 2.52 11.76 4.56
C ASP A 41 3.68 12.60 4.03
N GLN A 42 4.92 12.15 4.29
CA GLN A 42 6.12 12.78 3.74
C GLN A 42 6.19 12.66 2.20
N TRP A 43 5.74 11.55 1.64
CA TRP A 43 5.65 11.35 0.20
C TRP A 43 4.67 12.37 -0.41
N VAL A 44 3.47 12.51 0.15
CA VAL A 44 2.46 13.50 -0.28
C VAL A 44 3.01 14.92 -0.19
N ALA A 45 3.66 15.26 0.92
CA ALA A 45 4.27 16.58 1.09
C ALA A 45 5.35 16.85 0.03
N ALA A 46 6.22 15.86 -0.26
CA ALA A 46 7.25 15.97 -1.29
C ALA A 46 6.64 16.08 -2.70
N TYR A 47 5.58 15.33 -2.99
CA TYR A 47 4.85 15.41 -4.26
C TYR A 47 4.28 16.81 -4.50
N ASN A 48 3.57 17.36 -3.53
CA ASN A 48 3.02 18.71 -3.61
C ASN A 48 4.10 19.80 -3.67
N ALA A 49 5.27 19.58 -3.05
CA ALA A 49 6.43 20.45 -3.17
C ALA A 49 7.13 20.34 -4.54
N GLY A 50 7.01 19.19 -5.21
CA GLY A 50 7.72 18.86 -6.44
C GLY A 50 9.14 18.33 -6.21
N ASP A 51 9.38 17.77 -5.02
CA ASP A 51 10.67 17.22 -4.62
C ASP A 51 10.77 15.74 -5.03
N VAL A 52 11.08 15.54 -6.32
CA VAL A 52 11.18 14.20 -6.92
C VAL A 52 12.28 13.36 -6.26
N ASP A 53 13.41 13.97 -5.92
CA ASP A 53 14.54 13.24 -5.32
C ASP A 53 14.15 12.71 -3.92
N LYS A 54 13.42 13.51 -3.14
CA LYS A 54 12.92 13.08 -1.84
C LYS A 54 11.92 11.93 -1.98
N ILE A 55 11.03 11.96 -2.97
CA ILE A 55 10.09 10.87 -3.23
C ILE A 55 10.84 9.60 -3.58
N VAL A 56 11.75 9.64 -4.54
CA VAL A 56 12.49 8.46 -5.02
C VAL A 56 13.31 7.82 -3.91
N ALA A 57 13.86 8.61 -2.97
CA ALA A 57 14.61 8.11 -1.82
C ALA A 57 13.75 7.31 -0.81
N MET A 58 12.42 7.30 -0.94
CA MET A 58 11.50 6.49 -0.11
C MET A 58 11.25 5.10 -0.71
N TYR A 59 11.74 4.84 -1.93
CA TYR A 59 11.64 3.54 -2.58
C TYR A 59 12.93 2.74 -2.42
N ALA A 60 12.80 1.43 -2.34
CA ALA A 60 13.94 0.52 -2.42
C ALA A 60 14.54 0.52 -3.84
N ASP A 61 15.82 0.16 -3.97
CA ASP A 61 16.53 0.17 -5.27
C ASP A 61 15.87 -0.73 -6.32
N ASP A 62 15.24 -1.85 -5.88
CA ASP A 62 14.54 -2.83 -6.71
C ASP A 62 13.02 -2.62 -6.73
N ALA A 63 12.55 -1.47 -6.26
CA ALA A 63 11.12 -1.16 -6.22
C ALA A 63 10.50 -1.14 -7.62
N ILE A 64 9.20 -1.45 -7.64
CA ILE A 64 8.38 -1.39 -8.86
C ILE A 64 7.18 -0.49 -8.60
N MET A 65 7.08 0.55 -9.41
CA MET A 65 5.92 1.44 -9.47
C MET A 65 5.05 1.05 -10.66
N MET A 66 3.74 0.95 -10.44
CA MET A 66 2.76 0.45 -11.41
C MET A 66 1.65 1.48 -11.62
N PRO A 67 1.93 2.56 -12.38
CA PRO A 67 0.93 3.59 -12.66
C PRO A 67 -0.17 3.08 -13.61
N PRO A 68 -1.37 3.66 -13.55
CA PRO A 68 -2.44 3.33 -14.49
C PRO A 68 -2.03 3.67 -15.93
N ASP A 69 -2.56 2.90 -16.88
CA ASP A 69 -2.39 3.11 -18.32
C ASP A 69 -0.93 3.18 -18.79
N SER A 70 -0.01 2.57 -18.03
CA SER A 70 1.43 2.57 -18.29
C SER A 70 2.06 1.22 -17.99
N THR A 71 3.25 0.97 -18.54
CA THR A 71 4.06 -0.18 -18.15
C THR A 71 4.68 0.05 -16.77
N SER A 72 4.96 -1.04 -16.06
CA SER A 72 5.64 -0.98 -14.75
C SER A 72 7.02 -0.32 -14.87
N LEU A 73 7.32 0.56 -13.94
CA LEU A 73 8.59 1.27 -13.83
C LEU A 73 9.45 0.56 -12.78
N LYS A 74 10.70 0.26 -13.13
CA LYS A 74 11.64 -0.46 -12.25
C LYS A 74 12.84 0.41 -11.94
N GLY A 75 13.14 0.54 -10.64
CA GLY A 75 14.28 1.29 -10.14
C GLY A 75 14.12 2.80 -10.23
N HIS A 76 15.00 3.49 -9.54
CA HIS A 76 14.91 4.93 -9.27
C HIS A 76 14.88 5.80 -10.51
N GLU A 77 15.69 5.52 -11.54
CA GLU A 77 15.77 6.36 -12.74
C GLU A 77 14.46 6.42 -13.52
N ALA A 78 13.80 5.26 -13.71
CA ALA A 78 12.53 5.21 -14.41
C ALA A 78 11.41 5.91 -13.60
N MET A 79 11.40 5.71 -12.28
CA MET A 79 10.46 6.38 -11.38
C MET A 79 10.67 7.88 -11.36
N LYS A 80 11.92 8.34 -11.30
CA LYS A 80 12.28 9.76 -11.31
C LYS A 80 11.79 10.47 -12.57
N ALA A 81 11.98 9.88 -13.74
CA ALA A 81 11.52 10.42 -15.00
C ALA A 81 9.99 10.55 -15.05
N TYR A 82 9.28 9.50 -14.60
CA TYR A 82 7.82 9.49 -14.53
C TYR A 82 7.29 10.53 -13.54
N LEU A 83 7.79 10.53 -12.32
CA LEU A 83 7.36 11.45 -11.25
C LEU A 83 7.60 12.92 -11.64
N ALA A 84 8.76 13.24 -12.25
CA ALA A 84 9.05 14.58 -12.71
C ALA A 84 8.00 15.07 -13.72
N SER A 85 7.64 14.24 -14.70
CA SER A 85 6.60 14.56 -15.69
C SER A 85 5.22 14.69 -15.08
N ASN A 86 4.83 13.74 -14.21
CA ASN A 86 3.53 13.70 -13.58
C ASN A 86 3.31 14.89 -12.63
N ILE A 87 4.31 15.20 -11.79
CA ILE A 87 4.28 16.35 -10.88
C ILE A 87 4.23 17.67 -11.67
N ALA A 88 5.01 17.79 -12.75
CA ALA A 88 4.99 19.00 -13.59
C ALA A 88 3.59 19.24 -14.20
N ALA A 89 2.92 18.18 -14.66
CA ALA A 89 1.57 18.25 -15.19
C ALA A 89 0.55 18.67 -14.10
N THR A 90 0.63 18.05 -12.92
CA THR A 90 -0.25 18.35 -11.78
C THR A 90 -0.09 19.80 -11.31
N LYS A 91 1.15 20.25 -11.11
CA LYS A 91 1.44 21.63 -10.68
C LYS A 91 1.11 22.66 -11.77
N GLY A 92 1.40 22.36 -13.03
CA GLY A 92 1.05 23.21 -14.17
C GLY A 92 -0.44 23.43 -14.31
N GLY A 93 -1.27 22.47 -13.92
CA GLY A 93 -2.72 22.57 -13.83
C GLY A 93 -3.24 23.25 -12.57
N GLY A 94 -2.37 23.60 -11.61
CA GLY A 94 -2.77 24.16 -10.32
C GLY A 94 -3.48 23.17 -9.40
N PHE A 95 -3.19 21.86 -9.54
CA PHE A 95 -3.81 20.81 -8.75
C PHE A 95 -3.02 20.51 -7.49
N GLY A 96 -3.74 20.16 -6.40
CA GLY A 96 -3.22 19.55 -5.18
C GLY A 96 -3.48 18.05 -5.16
N PHE A 97 -2.66 17.31 -4.42
CA PHE A 97 -2.79 15.86 -4.26
C PHE A 97 -2.83 15.49 -2.78
N ALA A 98 -3.71 14.57 -2.42
CA ALA A 98 -3.80 14.01 -1.07
C ALA A 98 -4.13 12.52 -1.10
N LEU A 99 -3.71 11.82 -0.04
CA LEU A 99 -4.03 10.42 0.24
C LEU A 99 -4.86 10.33 1.51
N ASP A 100 -5.84 9.45 1.51
CA ASP A 100 -6.61 9.04 2.67
C ASP A 100 -6.34 7.56 2.94
N SER A 101 -5.76 7.27 4.11
CA SER A 101 -5.39 5.92 4.52
C SER A 101 -6.59 5.16 5.03
N ASP A 102 -6.85 3.97 4.49
CA ASP A 102 -7.94 3.11 4.94
C ASP A 102 -7.45 2.01 5.88
N SER A 103 -6.34 1.37 5.56
CA SER A 103 -5.88 0.16 6.24
C SER A 103 -4.38 -0.05 6.05
N ALA A 104 -3.74 -0.58 7.09
CA ALA A 104 -2.34 -0.98 7.06
C ALA A 104 -2.11 -2.20 7.96
N ALA A 105 -1.14 -3.04 7.61
CA ALA A 105 -0.69 -4.13 8.47
C ALA A 105 0.81 -4.38 8.28
N VAL A 106 1.43 -4.90 9.35
CA VAL A 106 2.84 -5.25 9.40
C VAL A 106 3.00 -6.67 9.90
N THR A 107 3.90 -7.43 9.28
CA THR A 107 4.34 -8.75 9.72
C THR A 107 5.85 -8.86 9.56
N GLY A 108 6.58 -8.87 10.66
CA GLY A 108 8.05 -8.81 10.63
C GLY A 108 8.54 -7.54 9.93
N ASP A 109 9.41 -7.69 8.95
CA ASP A 109 9.97 -6.59 8.16
C ASP A 109 9.16 -6.27 6.89
N SER A 110 7.95 -6.79 6.75
CA SER A 110 7.06 -6.53 5.61
C SER A 110 5.77 -5.90 6.07
N GLY A 111 5.30 -4.92 5.31
CA GLY A 111 4.04 -4.24 5.59
C GLY A 111 3.32 -3.85 4.29
N TRP A 112 2.08 -3.50 4.42
CA TRP A 112 1.29 -2.91 3.34
C TRP A 112 0.40 -1.81 3.88
N HIS A 113 0.06 -0.90 2.99
CA HIS A 113 -0.80 0.24 3.25
C HIS A 113 -1.72 0.43 2.05
N SER A 114 -2.98 0.72 2.30
CA SER A 114 -3.95 0.99 1.23
C SER A 114 -4.84 2.17 1.58
N GLY A 115 -5.43 2.75 0.56
CA GLY A 115 -6.36 3.85 0.74
C GLY A 115 -6.84 4.40 -0.59
N THR A 116 -7.39 5.60 -0.50
CA THR A 116 -7.84 6.38 -1.64
C THR A 116 -6.98 7.61 -1.83
N PHE A 117 -7.01 8.18 -3.02
CA PHE A 117 -6.41 9.47 -3.28
C PHE A 117 -7.42 10.40 -3.93
N HIS A 118 -7.18 11.68 -3.77
CA HIS A 118 -7.92 12.70 -4.49
C HIS A 118 -6.98 13.82 -4.99
N VAL A 119 -7.34 14.32 -6.16
CA VAL A 119 -6.71 15.48 -6.79
C VAL A 119 -7.72 16.62 -6.75
N THR A 120 -7.30 17.77 -6.24
CA THR A 120 -8.15 18.97 -6.15
C THR A 120 -7.65 20.05 -7.07
N ASP A 121 -8.57 20.80 -7.68
CA ASP A 121 -8.23 21.99 -8.45
C ASP A 121 -7.89 23.18 -7.54
N SER A 122 -7.47 24.29 -8.13
CA SER A 122 -7.12 25.53 -7.42
C SER A 122 -8.28 26.18 -6.64
N LYS A 123 -9.52 25.71 -6.84
CA LYS A 123 -10.72 26.14 -6.11
C LYS A 123 -11.12 25.18 -5.01
N GLY A 124 -10.37 24.08 -4.83
CA GLY A 124 -10.66 23.03 -3.87
C GLY A 124 -11.70 22.01 -4.31
N ALA A 125 -12.13 22.03 -5.58
CA ALA A 125 -13.04 21.01 -6.11
C ALA A 125 -12.26 19.74 -6.50
N THR A 126 -12.84 18.57 -6.22
CA THR A 126 -12.25 17.28 -6.60
C THR A 126 -12.26 17.13 -8.12
N ALA A 127 -11.06 16.99 -8.70
CA ALA A 127 -10.85 16.81 -10.12
C ALA A 127 -10.68 15.33 -10.51
N ALA A 128 -10.12 14.51 -9.63
CA ALA A 128 -9.96 13.07 -9.82
C ALA A 128 -9.89 12.36 -8.48
N THR A 129 -10.28 11.08 -8.47
CA THR A 129 -10.12 10.16 -7.35
C THR A 129 -9.56 8.83 -7.83
N GLY A 130 -9.09 8.04 -6.89
CA GLY A 130 -8.64 6.68 -7.13
C GLY A 130 -8.27 5.98 -5.84
N LYS A 131 -7.65 4.84 -5.98
CA LYS A 131 -7.25 3.98 -4.88
C LYS A 131 -5.87 3.41 -5.11
N TYR A 132 -5.18 3.08 -4.03
CA TYR A 132 -3.81 2.60 -4.07
C TYR A 132 -3.55 1.48 -3.09
N VAL A 133 -2.50 0.72 -3.36
CA VAL A 133 -1.87 -0.22 -2.43
C VAL A 133 -0.36 -0.04 -2.53
N GLU A 134 0.25 0.15 -1.39
CA GLU A 134 1.70 0.21 -1.22
C GLU A 134 2.17 -1.00 -0.43
N VAL A 135 3.27 -1.62 -0.86
CA VAL A 135 3.96 -2.67 -0.10
C VAL A 135 5.31 -2.12 0.33
N TRP A 136 5.60 -2.32 1.59
CA TRP A 136 6.76 -1.78 2.28
C TRP A 136 7.65 -2.90 2.81
N HIS A 137 8.95 -2.64 2.86
CA HIS A 137 9.93 -3.51 3.49
C HIS A 137 10.86 -2.68 4.39
N LYS A 138 11.10 -3.19 5.60
CA LYS A 138 11.97 -2.56 6.57
C LYS A 138 13.40 -3.03 6.37
N ALA A 139 14.28 -2.14 5.97
CA ALA A 139 15.70 -2.37 5.79
C ALA A 139 16.50 -1.36 6.62
N ASP A 140 17.44 -1.83 7.42
CA ASP A 140 18.29 -0.99 8.28
C ASP A 140 17.49 -0.02 9.17
N GLY A 141 16.34 -0.49 9.67
CA GLY A 141 15.43 0.28 10.53
C GLY A 141 14.56 1.31 9.81
N LYS A 142 14.59 1.37 8.48
CA LYS A 142 13.78 2.27 7.65
C LYS A 142 12.76 1.49 6.84
N TRP A 143 11.54 1.99 6.80
CA TRP A 143 10.53 1.48 5.88
C TRP A 143 10.74 2.10 4.50
N LEU A 144 10.93 1.23 3.49
CA LEU A 144 11.07 1.60 2.09
C LEU A 144 9.95 0.95 1.28
N MET A 145 9.38 1.69 0.36
CA MET A 145 8.35 1.19 -0.55
C MET A 145 8.99 0.28 -1.59
N VAL A 146 8.46 -0.95 -1.73
CA VAL A 146 8.96 -1.95 -2.69
C VAL A 146 7.99 -2.17 -3.84
N ARG A 147 6.69 -1.94 -3.61
CA ARG A 147 5.65 -1.98 -4.65
C ARG A 147 4.69 -0.83 -4.40
N ASP A 148 4.31 -0.19 -5.48
CA ASP A 148 3.37 0.91 -5.48
C ASP A 148 2.45 0.76 -6.68
N ILE A 149 1.17 0.60 -6.44
CA ILE A 149 0.16 0.46 -7.48
C ILE A 149 -1.05 1.32 -7.17
N TRP A 150 -1.53 2.01 -8.16
CA TRP A 150 -2.79 2.74 -8.05
C TRP A 150 -3.60 2.65 -9.33
N ASN A 151 -4.86 3.02 -9.24
CA ASN A 151 -5.73 3.18 -10.38
C ASN A 151 -6.74 4.32 -10.14
N ASN A 152 -7.05 5.02 -11.21
CA ASN A 152 -8.05 6.07 -11.17
C ASN A 152 -9.45 5.47 -11.09
N ASP A 153 -10.35 6.17 -10.41
CA ASP A 153 -11.77 5.86 -10.51
C ASP A 153 -12.32 6.43 -11.84
N PRO A 154 -13.38 5.82 -12.36
CA PRO A 154 -14.06 6.38 -13.53
C PRO A 154 -14.49 7.83 -13.27
N ALA A 155 -14.34 8.70 -14.25
CA ALA A 155 -14.91 10.04 -14.15
C ALA A 155 -16.41 9.94 -13.80
N PRO A 156 -16.97 10.84 -12.96
CA PRO A 156 -18.39 10.84 -12.69
C PRO A 156 -19.17 10.85 -13.98
N SER A 157 -20.00 9.81 -14.20
CA SER A 157 -20.87 9.77 -15.38
C SER A 157 -21.74 11.02 -15.37
N ALA A 158 -21.69 11.80 -16.45
CA ALA A 158 -22.62 12.91 -16.60
C ALA A 158 -24.04 12.36 -16.40
N ALA A 159 -24.77 12.91 -15.43
CA ALA A 159 -26.16 12.54 -15.23
C ALA A 159 -26.88 12.60 -16.57
N PRO A 160 -27.72 11.61 -16.93
CA PRO A 160 -28.46 11.65 -18.17
C PRO A 160 -29.17 13.01 -18.25
N ALA A 161 -28.94 13.74 -19.35
CA ALA A 161 -29.60 15.02 -19.55
C ALA A 161 -31.10 14.80 -19.35
N ALA A 162 -31.71 15.54 -18.41
CA ALA A 162 -33.12 15.41 -18.14
C ALA A 162 -33.88 15.57 -19.47
N THR A 163 -34.59 14.51 -19.88
CA THR A 163 -35.43 14.57 -21.08
C THR A 163 -36.36 15.75 -20.92
N PRO A 164 -36.38 16.71 -21.86
CA PRO A 164 -37.31 17.85 -21.75
C PRO A 164 -38.73 17.32 -21.61
N ALA A 165 -39.40 17.77 -20.56
CA ALA A 165 -40.81 17.42 -20.35
C ALA A 165 -41.60 17.76 -21.61
N ALA A 166 -42.34 16.77 -22.15
CA ALA A 166 -43.19 16.97 -23.32
C ALA A 166 -44.17 18.15 -23.06
N ALA A 167 -44.19 19.13 -23.97
CA ALA A 167 -45.07 20.25 -23.87
C ALA A 167 -46.52 19.75 -23.82
N PRO A 168 -47.41 20.38 -22.98
CA PRO A 168 -48.80 19.96 -22.90
C PRO A 168 -49.51 20.21 -24.24
N PRO A 169 -50.43 19.34 -24.61
CA PRO A 169 -51.15 19.46 -25.87
C PRO A 169 -51.91 20.81 -25.89
N LYS A 170 -51.75 21.54 -26.97
CA LYS A 170 -52.55 22.76 -27.22
C LYS A 170 -54.00 22.35 -27.46
N LYS A 171 -54.91 22.95 -26.70
CA LYS A 171 -56.38 22.88 -26.91
C LYS A 171 -56.78 23.67 -28.14
#